data_596cacf39c20c24954c04427e66e497c
#
_entry.id   596cacf39c20c24954c04427e66e497c
#
_cell.length_a   1.000
_cell.length_b   1.000
_cell.length_c   1.000
_cell.angle_alpha   90.00
_cell.angle_beta   90.00
_cell.angle_gamma   90.00
#
_symmetry.space_group_name_H-M   'P 1'
#
loop_
_entity.id
_entity.type
_entity.pdbx_description
1 polymer ?
#
loop_
_entity_poly.entity_id
_entity_poly.type
_entity_poly.pdbx_seq_one_letter_code
_entity_poly.pdbx_strand_id
1 'polypeptide(L)'
;MATPTTPTTPIHEMRAFNRFYTNLIGALDYSRHLYVPYTLTESRVLYELARSPRTDAADLRSELSLDAGYLSRLLAKFERDGLVERAPSADDSRRQRITLTARGRDAAELLDERSREAVGSLLADVPPADRSRLAAAMRTVREILEDGRRQGRGKGRRRERRADVTLREPGPGDLGWIVQRNAALYAAEFGWNAEYEGLVARIVADFAQDHDPHLERVWIAEADGRPAGCVMCVRDEVPGTARLRLLLVEPDARGHGIGDQLVTACVEFARSAGYRELTLWTNDVLESARGIYKRHGFVLVAEKPHRSFGVDLVGQDWRLPLHERPA
;
A
#
# COMPACT_ATOMS: atom_id res chain seq x y z
N MET A 1 6.95 -39.07 -10.91
CA MET A 1 5.80 -38.77 -10.06
C MET A 1 6.14 -37.53 -9.20
N ALA A 2 5.60 -36.37 -9.56
CA ALA A 2 5.78 -35.16 -8.78
C ALA A 2 4.80 -35.20 -7.61
N THR A 3 5.31 -35.14 -6.38
CA THR A 3 4.49 -35.01 -5.16
C THR A 3 3.70 -33.71 -5.21
N PRO A 4 2.40 -33.72 -4.95
CA PRO A 4 1.60 -32.51 -4.90
C PRO A 4 2.07 -31.64 -3.72
N THR A 5 2.63 -30.48 -3.99
CA THR A 5 2.96 -29.48 -2.98
C THR A 5 1.64 -28.94 -2.43
N THR A 6 1.26 -29.38 -1.24
CA THR A 6 0.12 -28.82 -0.51
C THR A 6 0.33 -27.30 -0.38
N PRO A 7 -0.65 -26.45 -0.71
CA PRO A 7 -0.49 -25.00 -0.58
C PRO A 7 -0.24 -24.66 0.89
N THR A 8 0.95 -24.14 1.16
CA THR A 8 1.38 -23.75 2.50
C THR A 8 0.53 -22.56 2.96
N THR A 9 -0.12 -22.65 4.10
CA THR A 9 -0.95 -21.54 4.61
C THR A 9 -0.05 -20.35 4.98
N PRO A 10 -0.52 -19.09 4.83
CA PRO A 10 0.25 -17.89 5.24
C PRO A 10 0.74 -17.96 6.69
N ILE A 11 -0.02 -18.59 7.59
CA ILE A 11 0.39 -18.82 8.98
C ILE A 11 1.62 -19.72 9.07
N HIS A 12 1.66 -20.78 8.29
CA HIS A 12 2.81 -21.72 8.29
C HIS A 12 4.08 -21.03 7.78
N GLU A 13 3.99 -20.30 6.67
CA GLU A 13 5.11 -19.53 6.11
C GLU A 13 5.62 -18.48 7.09
N MET A 14 4.75 -17.70 7.70
CA MET A 14 5.13 -16.70 8.70
C MET A 14 5.86 -17.33 9.88
N ARG A 15 5.39 -18.49 10.38
CA ARG A 15 6.05 -19.21 11.48
C ARG A 15 7.39 -19.79 11.07
N ALA A 16 7.51 -20.29 9.84
CA ALA A 16 8.76 -20.81 9.30
C ALA A 16 9.79 -19.67 9.14
N PHE A 17 9.37 -18.56 8.57
CA PHE A 17 10.20 -17.36 8.44
C PHE A 17 10.66 -16.81 9.80
N ASN A 18 9.78 -16.72 10.80
CA ASN A 18 10.13 -16.27 12.12
C ASN A 18 11.22 -17.15 12.76
N ARG A 19 11.09 -18.49 12.67
CA ARG A 19 12.13 -19.42 13.17
C ARG A 19 13.45 -19.25 12.44
N PHE A 20 13.41 -19.18 11.11
CA PHE A 20 14.60 -18.97 10.29
C PHE A 20 15.29 -17.65 10.66
N TYR A 21 14.54 -16.55 10.66
CA TYR A 21 15.10 -15.22 10.85
C TYR A 21 15.64 -15.00 12.28
N THR A 22 14.95 -15.48 13.31
CA THR A 22 15.45 -15.40 14.70
C THR A 22 16.74 -16.18 14.90
N ASN A 23 16.91 -17.33 14.24
CA ASN A 23 18.17 -18.08 14.25
C ASN A 23 19.26 -17.33 13.46
N LEU A 24 18.93 -16.80 12.27
CA LEU A 24 19.87 -16.10 11.40
C LEU A 24 20.49 -14.88 12.08
N ILE A 25 19.70 -14.07 12.75
CA ILE A 25 20.18 -12.87 13.48
C ILE A 25 20.76 -13.21 14.86
N GLY A 26 20.75 -14.47 15.26
CA GLY A 26 21.26 -14.90 16.57
C GLY A 26 20.45 -14.35 17.76
N ALA A 27 19.17 -14.07 17.59
CA ALA A 27 18.32 -13.49 18.64
C ALA A 27 18.20 -14.38 19.89
N LEU A 28 18.43 -15.67 19.76
CA LEU A 28 18.42 -16.67 20.84
C LEU A 28 19.83 -17.07 21.30
N ASP A 29 20.85 -16.55 20.67
CA ASP A 29 22.25 -16.90 20.97
C ASP A 29 22.84 -15.88 21.96
N TYR A 30 22.78 -16.22 23.24
CA TYR A 30 23.39 -15.42 24.31
C TYR A 30 24.93 -15.36 24.23
N SER A 31 25.59 -16.21 23.43
CA SER A 31 27.04 -16.21 23.24
C SER A 31 27.50 -15.11 22.27
N ARG A 32 26.63 -14.63 21.38
CA ARG A 32 26.92 -13.50 20.51
C ARG A 32 26.81 -12.20 21.32
N HIS A 33 27.95 -11.64 21.67
CA HIS A 33 28.10 -10.43 22.48
C HIS A 33 27.64 -9.12 21.75
N LEU A 34 26.73 -9.22 20.79
CA LEU A 34 26.30 -8.10 19.97
C LEU A 34 25.80 -6.91 20.79
N TYR A 35 25.08 -7.20 21.87
CA TYR A 35 24.46 -6.16 22.71
C TYR A 35 25.14 -5.97 24.07
N VAL A 36 26.13 -6.76 24.44
CA VAL A 36 26.81 -6.66 25.75
C VAL A 36 27.39 -5.25 25.96
N PRO A 37 27.15 -4.62 27.13
CA PRO A 37 26.55 -5.18 28.35
C PRO A 37 25.02 -5.11 28.45
N TYR A 38 24.33 -4.79 27.40
CA TYR A 38 22.87 -4.57 27.38
C TYR A 38 22.12 -5.81 26.89
N THR A 39 20.87 -5.94 27.33
CA THR A 39 19.93 -6.90 26.74
C THR A 39 19.38 -6.35 25.42
N LEU A 40 18.77 -7.21 24.61
CA LEU A 40 18.11 -6.79 23.36
C LEU A 40 17.07 -5.67 23.58
N THR A 41 16.28 -5.76 24.66
CA THR A 41 15.29 -4.75 24.99
C THR A 41 15.93 -3.43 25.41
N GLU A 42 17.00 -3.49 26.21
CA GLU A 42 17.77 -2.31 26.61
C GLU A 42 18.40 -1.61 25.42
N SER A 43 19.00 -2.38 24.52
CA SER A 43 19.60 -1.86 23.28
C SER A 43 18.55 -1.22 22.39
N ARG A 44 17.36 -1.82 22.29
CA ARG A 44 16.26 -1.25 21.51
C ARG A 44 15.78 0.07 22.10
N VAL A 45 15.64 0.19 23.42
CA VAL A 45 15.27 1.45 24.07
C VAL A 45 16.32 2.54 23.86
N LEU A 46 17.62 2.22 23.99
CA LEU A 46 18.70 3.17 23.71
C LEU A 46 18.67 3.66 22.25
N TYR A 47 18.43 2.74 21.32
CA TYR A 47 18.33 3.05 19.90
C TYR A 47 17.15 4.02 19.59
N GLU A 48 15.96 3.76 20.15
CA GLU A 48 14.81 4.66 19.94
C GLU A 48 15.04 6.06 20.57
N LEU A 49 15.67 6.12 21.75
CA LEU A 49 16.03 7.39 22.38
C LEU A 49 17.08 8.18 21.57
N ALA A 50 18.00 7.50 20.89
CA ALA A 50 18.97 8.13 20.01
C ALA A 50 18.33 8.74 18.75
N ARG A 51 17.31 8.08 18.20
CA ARG A 51 16.59 8.55 17.00
C ARG A 51 15.59 9.68 17.27
N SER A 52 15.04 9.72 18.48
CA SER A 52 14.03 10.69 18.85
C SER A 52 14.42 11.42 20.14
N PRO A 53 15.21 12.49 20.06
CA PRO A 53 15.79 13.15 21.23
C PRO A 53 14.76 13.83 22.16
N ARG A 54 13.48 13.79 21.84
CA ARG A 54 12.37 14.33 22.63
C ARG A 54 11.29 13.27 22.85
N THR A 55 11.64 12.13 23.41
CA THR A 55 10.72 11.01 23.59
C THR A 55 10.19 10.98 25.03
N ASP A 56 8.88 10.88 25.16
CA ASP A 56 8.21 10.65 26.45
C ASP A 56 8.14 9.15 26.76
N ALA A 57 8.10 8.79 28.05
CA ALA A 57 7.97 7.39 28.48
C ALA A 57 6.72 6.69 27.92
N ALA A 58 5.62 7.45 27.72
CA ALA A 58 4.38 6.92 27.14
C ALA A 58 4.54 6.57 25.66
N ASP A 59 5.30 7.37 24.92
CA ASP A 59 5.55 7.15 23.50
C ASP A 59 6.46 5.93 23.29
N LEU A 60 7.57 5.83 24.06
CA LEU A 60 8.43 4.63 24.08
C LEU A 60 7.66 3.35 24.41
N ARG A 61 6.77 3.41 25.41
CA ARG A 61 5.93 2.27 25.78
C ARG A 61 5.03 1.83 24.62
N SER A 62 4.41 2.78 23.95
CA SER A 62 3.52 2.51 22.83
C SER A 62 4.26 1.93 21.64
N GLU A 63 5.41 2.50 21.31
CA GLU A 63 6.23 2.11 20.15
C GLU A 63 6.83 0.71 20.34
N LEU A 64 7.38 0.44 21.50
CA LEU A 64 8.02 -0.85 21.81
C LEU A 64 7.06 -1.90 22.40
N SER A 65 5.77 -1.55 22.60
CA SER A 65 4.76 -2.43 23.20
C SER A 65 5.20 -3.01 24.54
N LEU A 66 5.89 -2.21 25.38
CA LEU A 66 6.41 -2.63 26.68
C LEU A 66 5.39 -2.43 27.79
N ASP A 67 5.48 -3.30 28.83
CA ASP A 67 4.75 -3.10 30.08
C ASP A 67 5.24 -1.84 30.81
N ALA A 68 4.32 -1.08 31.40
CA ALA A 68 4.64 0.17 32.05
C ALA A 68 5.61 0.02 33.24
N GLY A 69 5.40 -1.02 34.05
CA GLY A 69 6.26 -1.31 35.21
C GLY A 69 7.66 -1.77 34.77
N TYR A 70 7.74 -2.56 33.70
CA TYR A 70 9.01 -2.99 33.12
C TYR A 70 9.82 -1.81 32.58
N LEU A 71 9.18 -0.96 31.75
CA LEU A 71 9.86 0.22 31.20
C LEU A 71 10.31 1.18 32.32
N SER A 72 9.50 1.39 33.35
CA SER A 72 9.86 2.23 34.50
C SER A 72 11.12 1.72 35.21
N ARG A 73 11.22 0.41 35.46
CA ARG A 73 12.42 -0.22 36.09
C ARG A 73 13.64 -0.09 35.20
N LEU A 74 13.47 -0.28 33.90
CA LEU A 74 14.55 -0.18 32.91
C LEU A 74 15.09 1.26 32.83
N LEU A 75 14.20 2.25 32.75
CA LEU A 75 14.60 3.67 32.75
C LEU A 75 15.27 4.08 34.07
N ALA A 76 14.80 3.56 35.22
CA ALA A 76 15.46 3.78 36.50
C ALA A 76 16.87 3.16 36.57
N LYS A 77 17.08 2.01 35.90
CA LYS A 77 18.41 1.43 35.72
C LYS A 77 19.30 2.34 34.89
N PHE A 78 18.80 2.79 33.73
CA PHE A 78 19.56 3.67 32.84
C PHE A 78 19.93 5.02 33.49
N GLU A 79 19.08 5.55 34.31
CA GLU A 79 19.35 6.79 35.07
C GLU A 79 20.46 6.58 36.10
N ARG A 80 20.44 5.47 36.88
CA ARG A 80 21.51 5.09 37.79
C ARG A 80 22.85 4.84 37.07
N ASP A 81 22.80 4.25 35.89
CA ASP A 81 23.98 3.94 35.08
C ASP A 81 24.48 5.19 34.32
N GLY A 82 23.81 6.33 34.48
CA GLY A 82 24.16 7.61 33.86
C GLY A 82 23.98 7.64 32.35
N LEU A 83 23.06 6.84 31.82
CA LEU A 83 22.78 6.76 30.38
C LEU A 83 21.66 7.71 29.95
N VAL A 84 20.70 7.99 30.84
CA VAL A 84 19.57 8.88 30.58
C VAL A 84 19.38 9.88 31.71
N GLU A 85 18.76 11.01 31.36
CA GLU A 85 18.22 12.00 32.29
C GLU A 85 16.71 12.10 32.07
N ARG A 86 15.98 12.34 33.15
CA ARG A 86 14.53 12.57 33.13
C ARG A 86 14.23 13.98 33.61
N ALA A 87 13.37 14.67 32.87
CA ALA A 87 12.86 15.97 33.23
C ALA A 87 11.34 16.03 32.98
N PRO A 88 10.60 16.88 33.71
CA PRO A 88 9.21 17.17 33.33
C PRO A 88 9.13 17.66 31.90
N SER A 89 8.13 17.19 31.13
CA SER A 89 7.90 17.70 29.78
C SER A 89 7.48 19.17 29.85
N ALA A 90 8.00 19.99 28.92
CA ALA A 90 7.63 21.40 28.85
C ALA A 90 6.16 21.61 28.43
N ASP A 91 5.58 20.63 27.72
CA ASP A 91 4.23 20.71 27.18
C ASP A 91 3.17 20.12 28.12
N ASP A 92 3.55 19.21 29.04
CA ASP A 92 2.68 18.59 30.03
C ASP A 92 3.52 18.10 31.22
N SER A 93 3.41 18.75 32.37
CA SER A 93 4.16 18.41 33.59
C SER A 93 3.86 17.01 34.16
N ARG A 94 2.79 16.36 33.71
CA ARG A 94 2.47 14.95 34.03
C ARG A 94 3.27 13.95 33.21
N ARG A 95 3.92 14.39 32.13
CA ARG A 95 4.78 13.58 31.26
C ARG A 95 6.24 13.77 31.62
N GLN A 96 7.01 12.70 31.58
CA GLN A 96 8.46 12.74 31.76
C GLN A 96 9.16 12.61 30.42
N ARG A 97 9.93 13.62 30.08
CA ARG A 97 10.85 13.60 28.95
C ARG A 97 12.10 12.84 29.35
N ILE A 98 12.56 11.97 28.44
CA ILE A 98 13.75 11.16 28.62
C ILE A 98 14.74 11.58 27.54
N THR A 99 15.96 11.90 27.97
CA THR A 99 17.05 12.29 27.08
C THR A 99 18.29 11.46 27.37
N LEU A 100 19.03 11.09 26.33
CA LEU A 100 20.33 10.44 26.50
C LEU A 100 21.36 11.44 27.03
N THR A 101 22.16 11.03 28.00
CA THR A 101 23.39 11.74 28.40
C THR A 101 24.47 11.58 27.30
N ALA A 102 25.64 12.20 27.47
CA ALA A 102 26.78 11.93 26.60
C ALA A 102 27.12 10.44 26.60
N ARG A 103 27.23 9.82 27.77
CA ARG A 103 27.50 8.39 27.93
C ARG A 103 26.40 7.51 27.32
N GLY A 104 25.14 7.93 27.38
CA GLY A 104 24.03 7.21 26.74
C GLY A 104 24.10 7.27 25.22
N ARG A 105 24.53 8.39 24.66
CA ARG A 105 24.76 8.54 23.20
C ARG A 105 25.90 7.65 22.74
N ASP A 106 27.03 7.68 23.44
CA ASP A 106 28.18 6.80 23.11
C ASP A 106 27.80 5.32 23.15
N ALA A 107 26.98 4.92 24.13
CA ALA A 107 26.46 3.55 24.22
C ALA A 107 25.54 3.20 23.06
N ALA A 108 24.63 4.09 22.66
CA ALA A 108 23.72 3.89 21.54
C ALA A 108 24.50 3.83 20.21
N GLU A 109 25.51 4.66 20.01
CA GLU A 109 26.35 4.68 18.83
C GLU A 109 27.16 3.38 18.68
N LEU A 110 27.77 2.89 19.76
CA LEU A 110 28.47 1.61 19.78
C LEU A 110 27.54 0.43 19.41
N LEU A 111 26.29 0.45 19.92
CA LEU A 111 25.30 -0.59 19.60
C LEU A 111 24.86 -0.53 18.14
N ASP A 112 24.70 0.67 17.60
CA ASP A 112 24.34 0.88 16.18
C ASP A 112 25.50 0.41 15.25
N GLU A 113 26.75 0.70 15.59
CA GLU A 113 27.92 0.24 14.84
C GLU A 113 28.00 -1.30 14.82
N ARG A 114 27.88 -1.95 15.98
CA ARG A 114 27.83 -3.41 16.07
C ARG A 114 26.70 -4.03 15.28
N SER A 115 25.53 -3.39 15.32
CA SER A 115 24.37 -3.83 14.53
C SER A 115 24.64 -3.73 13.03
N ARG A 116 25.26 -2.62 12.58
CA ARG A 116 25.66 -2.46 11.17
C ARG A 116 26.68 -3.52 10.74
N GLU A 117 27.68 -3.79 11.55
CA GLU A 117 28.68 -4.84 11.28
C GLU A 117 28.02 -6.21 11.16
N ALA A 118 27.13 -6.57 12.09
CA ALA A 118 26.44 -7.85 12.07
C ALA A 118 25.55 -8.00 10.82
N VAL A 119 24.79 -6.96 10.46
CA VAL A 119 23.99 -6.95 9.23
C VAL A 119 24.89 -6.96 7.99
N GLY A 120 25.99 -6.21 8.00
CA GLY A 120 27.00 -6.22 6.93
C GLY A 120 27.55 -7.63 6.69
N SER A 121 27.89 -8.35 7.76
CA SER A 121 28.37 -9.73 7.69
C SER A 121 27.31 -10.68 7.12
N LEU A 122 26.04 -10.54 7.52
CA LEU A 122 24.94 -11.32 6.94
C LEU A 122 24.75 -11.07 5.44
N LEU A 123 25.00 -9.85 4.99
CA LEU A 123 24.85 -9.47 3.58
C LEU A 123 26.11 -9.75 2.75
N ALA A 124 27.24 -10.06 3.37
CA ALA A 124 28.50 -10.27 2.65
C ALA A 124 28.40 -11.38 1.59
N ASP A 125 27.74 -12.48 1.93
CA ASP A 125 27.57 -13.64 1.07
C ASP A 125 26.36 -13.53 0.11
N VAL A 126 25.59 -12.43 0.18
CA VAL A 126 24.42 -12.19 -0.67
C VAL A 126 24.85 -11.43 -1.94
N PRO A 127 24.59 -11.94 -3.14
CA PRO A 127 24.88 -11.22 -4.39
C PRO A 127 24.27 -9.81 -4.42
N PRO A 128 24.95 -8.80 -5.01
CA PRO A 128 24.44 -7.41 -5.00
C PRO A 128 23.01 -7.25 -5.54
N ALA A 129 22.65 -7.97 -6.61
CA ALA A 129 21.31 -7.97 -7.18
C ALA A 129 20.24 -8.46 -6.17
N ASP A 130 20.58 -9.47 -5.38
CA ASP A 130 19.66 -10.03 -4.39
C ASP A 130 19.55 -9.19 -3.13
N ARG A 131 20.59 -8.39 -2.78
CA ARG A 131 20.51 -7.42 -1.66
C ARG A 131 19.40 -6.40 -1.86
N SER A 132 19.26 -5.87 -3.08
CA SER A 132 18.19 -4.92 -3.43
C SER A 132 16.80 -5.58 -3.38
N ARG A 133 16.70 -6.82 -3.85
CA ARG A 133 15.46 -7.61 -3.78
C ARG A 133 15.07 -7.92 -2.35
N LEU A 134 16.03 -8.31 -1.52
CA LEU A 134 15.82 -8.57 -0.09
C LEU A 134 15.34 -7.31 0.63
N ALA A 135 15.99 -6.16 0.42
CA ALA A 135 15.57 -4.89 1.01
C ALA A 135 14.17 -4.47 0.58
N ALA A 136 13.79 -4.70 -0.69
CA ALA A 136 12.45 -4.44 -1.19
C ALA A 136 11.42 -5.37 -0.51
N ALA A 137 11.70 -6.67 -0.42
CA ALA A 137 10.84 -7.64 0.24
C ALA A 137 10.60 -7.29 1.72
N MET A 138 11.66 -6.89 2.45
CA MET A 138 11.55 -6.46 3.86
C MET A 138 10.69 -5.20 4.02
N ARG A 139 10.77 -4.24 3.10
CA ARG A 139 9.88 -3.07 3.10
C ARG A 139 8.42 -3.49 2.91
N THR A 140 8.15 -4.32 1.91
CA THR A 140 6.79 -4.84 1.63
C THR A 140 6.21 -5.58 2.84
N VAL A 141 6.98 -6.46 3.47
CA VAL A 141 6.54 -7.19 4.68
C VAL A 141 6.19 -6.21 5.80
N ARG A 142 7.04 -5.21 6.05
CA ARG A 142 6.79 -4.19 7.07
C ARG A 142 5.52 -3.38 6.78
N GLU A 143 5.35 -2.90 5.56
CA GLU A 143 4.19 -2.13 5.11
C GLU A 143 2.88 -2.91 5.32
N ILE A 144 2.82 -4.15 4.84
CA ILE A 144 1.64 -5.02 5.01
C ILE A 144 1.28 -5.23 6.49
N LEU A 145 2.29 -5.48 7.34
CA LEU A 145 2.04 -5.74 8.77
C LEU A 145 1.69 -4.47 9.54
N GLU A 146 2.25 -3.31 9.19
CA GLU A 146 1.90 -2.02 9.77
C GLU A 146 0.46 -1.62 9.41
N ASP A 147 0.06 -1.79 8.16
CA ASP A 147 -1.30 -1.51 7.69
C ASP A 147 -2.32 -2.42 8.38
N GLY A 148 -2.04 -3.70 8.52
CA GLY A 148 -2.86 -4.63 9.30
C GLY A 148 -3.02 -4.22 10.77
N ARG A 149 -1.95 -3.71 11.42
CA ARG A 149 -2.00 -3.17 12.79
C ARG A 149 -2.81 -1.88 12.89
N ARG A 150 -2.71 -0.98 11.90
CA ARG A 150 -3.50 0.25 11.84
C ARG A 150 -4.99 -0.05 11.70
N GLN A 151 -5.35 -1.00 10.85
CA GLN A 151 -6.74 -1.47 10.67
C GLN A 151 -7.29 -2.15 11.93
N GLY A 152 -6.49 -2.96 12.63
CA GLY A 152 -6.88 -3.64 13.88
C GLY A 152 -7.09 -2.69 15.07
N ARG A 153 -6.32 -1.61 15.19
CA ARG A 153 -6.48 -0.57 16.22
C ARG A 153 -7.63 0.41 15.93
N GLY A 154 -8.12 0.46 14.70
CA GLY A 154 -9.14 1.41 14.23
C GLY A 154 -10.60 1.05 14.54
N LYS A 155 -10.89 -0.10 15.17
CA LYS A 155 -12.29 -0.44 15.54
C LYS A 155 -12.93 0.48 16.61
N GLY A 156 -12.17 1.42 17.19
CA GLY A 156 -12.66 2.33 18.23
C GLY A 156 -12.75 3.83 17.88
N ARG A 157 -12.12 4.26 16.77
CA ARG A 157 -12.19 5.67 16.32
C ARG A 157 -11.88 5.74 14.82
N ARG A 158 -12.87 5.41 13.99
CA ARG A 158 -12.87 5.72 12.56
C ARG A 158 -13.08 7.24 12.38
N ARG A 159 -12.04 8.01 12.63
CA ARG A 159 -11.92 9.34 12.08
C ARG A 159 -11.21 9.13 10.74
N GLU A 160 -11.96 9.26 9.66
CA GLU A 160 -11.53 9.17 8.28
C GLU A 160 -10.31 10.07 8.05
N ARG A 161 -9.08 9.50 8.10
CA ARG A 161 -8.02 10.05 7.29
C ARG A 161 -8.36 9.61 5.87
N ARG A 162 -8.95 10.50 5.09
CA ARG A 162 -8.92 10.36 3.64
C ARG A 162 -7.45 10.16 3.27
N ALA A 163 -7.12 9.02 2.67
CA ALA A 163 -5.83 8.87 1.99
C ALA A 163 -5.70 10.11 1.08
N ASP A 164 -4.53 10.71 1.07
CA ASP A 164 -4.28 11.86 0.19
C ASP A 164 -4.18 11.27 -1.22
N VAL A 165 -5.32 11.25 -1.90
CA VAL A 165 -5.46 10.65 -3.24
C VAL A 165 -5.25 11.74 -4.25
N THR A 166 -4.23 11.59 -5.07
CA THR A 166 -3.96 12.46 -6.22
C THR A 166 -4.25 11.73 -7.52
N LEU A 167 -4.85 12.44 -8.48
CA LEU A 167 -5.00 11.95 -9.84
C LEU A 167 -3.92 12.59 -10.71
N ARG A 168 -3.15 11.76 -11.40
CA ARG A 168 -2.08 12.21 -12.29
C ARG A 168 -2.15 11.53 -13.65
N GLU A 169 -1.48 12.10 -14.63
CA GLU A 169 -1.24 11.46 -15.91
C GLU A 169 -0.28 10.26 -15.77
N PRO A 170 -0.36 9.27 -16.67
CA PRO A 170 0.53 8.11 -16.64
C PRO A 170 1.98 8.53 -16.94
N GLY A 171 2.91 8.01 -16.14
CA GLY A 171 4.35 8.07 -16.37
C GLY A 171 4.89 6.77 -16.96
N PRO A 172 6.21 6.69 -17.20
CA PRO A 172 6.86 5.46 -17.66
C PRO A 172 6.56 4.26 -16.78
N GLY A 173 6.03 3.18 -17.36
CA GLY A 173 5.64 1.95 -16.66
C GLY A 173 4.18 1.87 -16.24
N ASP A 174 3.44 2.98 -16.14
CA ASP A 174 2.04 2.95 -15.69
C ASP A 174 1.11 2.23 -16.67
N LEU A 175 1.31 2.34 -17.98
CA LEU A 175 0.54 1.61 -18.97
C LEU A 175 0.73 0.09 -18.81
N GLY A 176 1.96 -0.36 -18.54
CA GLY A 176 2.26 -1.75 -18.21
C GLY A 176 1.61 -2.17 -16.89
N TRP A 177 1.60 -1.30 -15.89
CA TRP A 177 0.92 -1.52 -14.61
C TRP A 177 -0.59 -1.69 -14.81
N ILE A 178 -1.24 -0.89 -15.65
CA ILE A 178 -2.67 -1.04 -15.97
C ILE A 178 -2.95 -2.45 -16.51
N VAL A 179 -2.17 -2.94 -17.48
CA VAL A 179 -2.34 -4.28 -18.04
C VAL A 179 -2.18 -5.35 -16.97
N GLN A 180 -1.06 -5.32 -16.27
CA GLN A 180 -0.71 -6.31 -15.26
C GLN A 180 -1.73 -6.36 -14.11
N ARG A 181 -2.20 -5.19 -13.62
CA ARG A 181 -3.13 -5.15 -12.49
C ARG A 181 -4.54 -5.58 -12.88
N ASN A 182 -5.03 -5.14 -14.04
CA ASN A 182 -6.31 -5.63 -14.55
C ASN A 182 -6.29 -7.17 -14.69
N ALA A 183 -5.29 -7.73 -15.36
CA ALA A 183 -5.18 -9.17 -15.54
C ALA A 183 -5.14 -9.93 -14.20
N ALA A 184 -4.22 -9.56 -13.32
CA ALA A 184 -4.02 -10.26 -12.05
C ALA A 184 -5.23 -10.15 -11.11
N LEU A 185 -5.83 -8.96 -11.01
CA LEU A 185 -6.95 -8.72 -10.09
C LEU A 185 -8.22 -9.44 -10.54
N TYR A 186 -8.57 -9.32 -11.82
CA TYR A 186 -9.78 -9.97 -12.34
C TYR A 186 -9.64 -11.49 -12.44
N ALA A 187 -8.42 -12.01 -12.64
CA ALA A 187 -8.17 -13.45 -12.51
C ALA A 187 -8.38 -13.93 -11.07
N ALA A 188 -7.90 -13.19 -10.07
CA ALA A 188 -8.03 -13.55 -8.66
C ALA A 188 -9.47 -13.41 -8.12
N GLU A 189 -10.21 -12.37 -8.53
CA GLU A 189 -11.55 -12.07 -8.00
C GLU A 189 -12.68 -12.78 -8.76
N PHE A 190 -12.52 -12.97 -10.09
CA PHE A 190 -13.59 -13.46 -10.96
C PHE A 190 -13.19 -14.71 -11.77
N GLY A 191 -11.94 -15.18 -11.66
CA GLY A 191 -11.47 -16.35 -12.41
C GLY A 191 -11.28 -16.09 -13.91
N TRP A 192 -11.15 -14.81 -14.34
CA TRP A 192 -11.00 -14.50 -15.75
C TRP A 192 -9.62 -14.94 -16.28
N ASN A 193 -9.62 -15.45 -17.51
CA ASN A 193 -8.43 -16.01 -18.14
C ASN A 193 -7.64 -14.97 -18.96
N ALA A 194 -6.59 -15.43 -19.66
CA ALA A 194 -5.70 -14.61 -20.49
C ALA A 194 -6.40 -13.85 -21.64
N GLU A 195 -7.64 -14.20 -22.01
CA GLU A 195 -8.41 -13.44 -23.01
C GLU A 195 -8.67 -12.01 -22.53
N TYR A 196 -8.93 -11.84 -21.22
CA TYR A 196 -9.12 -10.52 -20.62
C TYR A 196 -7.82 -9.71 -20.62
N GLU A 197 -6.70 -10.31 -20.24
CA GLU A 197 -5.39 -9.66 -20.33
C GLU A 197 -5.09 -9.18 -21.75
N GLY A 198 -5.34 -10.04 -22.75
CA GLY A 198 -5.18 -9.70 -24.17
C GLY A 198 -6.08 -8.54 -24.61
N LEU A 199 -7.32 -8.46 -24.10
CA LEU A 199 -8.22 -7.33 -24.35
C LEU A 199 -7.66 -6.03 -23.75
N VAL A 200 -7.25 -6.05 -22.49
CA VAL A 200 -6.68 -4.88 -21.80
C VAL A 200 -5.40 -4.42 -22.49
N ALA A 201 -4.51 -5.35 -22.86
CA ALA A 201 -3.27 -5.03 -23.57
C ALA A 201 -3.54 -4.32 -24.91
N ARG A 202 -4.53 -4.76 -25.68
CA ARG A 202 -4.94 -4.07 -26.94
C ARG A 202 -5.44 -2.65 -26.64
N ILE A 203 -6.35 -2.47 -25.69
CA ILE A 203 -6.89 -1.14 -25.35
C ILE A 203 -5.76 -0.17 -24.99
N VAL A 204 -4.80 -0.63 -24.18
CA VAL A 204 -3.66 0.18 -23.74
C VAL A 204 -2.69 0.46 -24.89
N ALA A 205 -2.45 -0.52 -25.76
CA ALA A 205 -1.59 -0.37 -26.92
C ALA A 205 -2.18 0.63 -27.94
N ASP A 206 -3.48 0.51 -28.25
CA ASP A 206 -4.18 1.42 -29.14
C ASP A 206 -4.08 2.87 -28.65
N PHE A 207 -4.32 3.09 -27.35
CA PHE A 207 -4.16 4.39 -26.72
C PHE A 207 -2.70 4.90 -26.81
N ALA A 208 -1.71 4.06 -26.51
CA ALA A 208 -0.32 4.47 -26.56
C ALA A 208 0.16 4.84 -27.98
N GLN A 209 -0.43 4.23 -29.00
CA GLN A 209 -0.05 4.41 -30.40
C GLN A 209 -0.70 5.64 -31.04
N ASP A 210 -1.98 5.92 -30.76
CA ASP A 210 -2.78 6.90 -31.52
C ASP A 210 -3.83 7.62 -30.65
N HIS A 211 -3.44 8.17 -29.47
CA HIS A 211 -4.37 8.99 -28.70
C HIS A 211 -4.26 10.48 -29.05
N ASP A 212 -5.39 11.15 -29.09
CA ASP A 212 -5.46 12.60 -29.15
C ASP A 212 -5.59 13.18 -27.74
N PRO A 213 -4.58 13.91 -27.21
CA PRO A 213 -4.61 14.42 -25.84
C PRO A 213 -5.75 15.43 -25.56
N HIS A 214 -6.40 15.98 -26.59
CA HIS A 214 -7.55 16.84 -26.44
C HIS A 214 -8.87 16.04 -26.30
N LEU A 215 -8.90 14.80 -26.77
CA LEU A 215 -10.07 13.94 -26.81
C LEU A 215 -9.95 12.70 -25.93
N GLU A 216 -8.73 12.31 -25.55
CA GLU A 216 -8.47 11.08 -24.83
C GLU A 216 -7.50 11.29 -23.68
N ARG A 217 -7.75 10.62 -22.55
CA ARG A 217 -6.92 10.75 -21.35
C ARG A 217 -6.95 9.50 -20.48
N VAL A 218 -5.85 9.25 -19.82
CA VAL A 218 -5.72 8.24 -18.76
C VAL A 218 -5.40 8.94 -17.43
N TRP A 219 -5.98 8.46 -16.36
CA TRP A 219 -5.62 8.87 -15.00
C TRP A 219 -5.11 7.68 -14.21
N ILE A 220 -4.05 7.94 -13.45
CA ILE A 220 -3.58 7.08 -12.39
C ILE A 220 -3.98 7.76 -11.07
N ALA A 221 -4.76 7.08 -10.27
CA ALA A 221 -4.97 7.47 -8.88
C ALA A 221 -3.78 6.98 -8.06
N GLU A 222 -3.13 7.89 -7.36
CA GLU A 222 -2.02 7.60 -6.47
C GLU A 222 -2.44 7.83 -5.02
N ALA A 223 -2.19 6.85 -4.17
CA ALA A 223 -2.42 6.92 -2.74
C ALA A 223 -1.13 6.55 -2.01
N ASP A 224 -0.69 7.39 -1.09
CA ASP A 224 0.57 7.20 -0.33
C ASP A 224 1.79 6.93 -1.24
N GLY A 225 1.88 7.62 -2.39
CA GLY A 225 2.98 7.52 -3.36
C GLY A 225 2.99 6.25 -4.20
N ARG A 226 1.87 5.50 -4.27
CA ARG A 226 1.74 4.27 -5.06
C ARG A 226 0.51 4.31 -5.97
N PRO A 227 0.55 3.74 -7.18
CA PRO A 227 -0.63 3.57 -8.00
C PRO A 227 -1.69 2.74 -7.26
N ALA A 228 -2.89 3.30 -7.12
CA ALA A 228 -4.01 2.73 -6.37
C ALA A 228 -5.26 2.54 -7.22
N GLY A 229 -5.27 3.06 -8.44
CA GLY A 229 -6.37 2.88 -9.38
C GLY A 229 -6.10 3.56 -10.72
N CYS A 230 -6.94 3.29 -11.70
CA CYS A 230 -6.88 3.94 -13.01
C CYS A 230 -8.26 4.04 -13.65
N VAL A 231 -8.37 4.92 -14.65
CA VAL A 231 -9.48 4.99 -15.60
C VAL A 231 -8.98 5.58 -16.91
N MET A 232 -9.61 5.22 -18.01
CA MET A 232 -9.35 5.78 -19.33
C MET A 232 -10.64 6.42 -19.89
N CYS A 233 -10.50 7.57 -20.54
CA CYS A 233 -11.49 8.18 -21.42
C CYS A 233 -10.93 8.12 -22.84
N VAL A 234 -11.58 7.43 -23.73
CA VAL A 234 -11.15 7.27 -25.13
C VAL A 234 -12.28 7.63 -26.09
N ARG A 235 -11.95 7.88 -27.36
CA ARG A 235 -12.95 8.08 -28.42
C ARG A 235 -13.78 6.80 -28.59
N ASP A 236 -15.05 6.94 -28.83
CA ASP A 236 -15.92 5.86 -29.32
C ASP A 236 -15.94 5.84 -30.86
N GLU A 237 -16.40 4.75 -31.45
CA GLU A 237 -16.65 4.65 -32.89
C GLU A 237 -17.73 5.62 -33.37
N VAL A 238 -18.66 6.00 -32.48
CA VAL A 238 -19.72 6.96 -32.76
C VAL A 238 -19.21 8.38 -32.60
N PRO A 239 -19.23 9.23 -33.62
CA PRO A 239 -18.74 10.60 -33.53
C PRO A 239 -19.46 11.43 -32.46
N GLY A 240 -18.66 12.14 -31.62
CA GLY A 240 -19.15 12.93 -30.50
C GLY A 240 -19.48 12.14 -29.26
N THR A 241 -19.09 10.88 -29.21
CA THR A 241 -19.22 9.99 -28.04
C THR A 241 -17.84 9.64 -27.51
N ALA A 242 -17.67 9.68 -26.20
CA ALA A 242 -16.49 9.12 -25.52
C ALA A 242 -16.84 7.78 -24.87
N ARG A 243 -15.82 6.98 -24.56
CA ARG A 243 -15.95 5.72 -23.85
C ARG A 243 -15.06 5.67 -22.63
N LEU A 244 -15.66 5.42 -21.47
CA LEU A 244 -14.95 5.10 -20.25
C LEU A 244 -14.47 3.64 -20.30
N ARG A 245 -13.19 3.43 -20.05
CA ARG A 245 -12.56 2.10 -20.05
C ARG A 245 -11.67 1.89 -18.83
N LEU A 246 -11.45 0.62 -18.48
CA LEU A 246 -10.44 0.15 -17.53
C LEU A 246 -10.50 0.86 -16.17
N LEU A 247 -11.71 1.09 -15.62
CA LEU A 247 -11.86 1.53 -14.24
C LEU A 247 -11.41 0.41 -13.30
N LEU A 248 -10.33 0.66 -12.57
CA LEU A 248 -9.78 -0.26 -11.57
C LEU A 248 -9.44 0.50 -10.31
N VAL A 249 -9.69 -0.12 -9.14
CA VAL A 249 -9.21 0.35 -7.84
C VAL A 249 -8.62 -0.84 -7.10
N GLU A 250 -7.37 -0.68 -6.62
CA GLU A 250 -6.68 -1.70 -5.84
C GLU A 250 -7.50 -2.10 -4.61
N PRO A 251 -7.51 -3.39 -4.22
CA PRO A 251 -8.33 -3.88 -3.11
C PRO A 251 -8.11 -3.16 -1.79
N ASP A 252 -6.85 -2.84 -1.47
CA ASP A 252 -6.45 -2.12 -0.25
C ASP A 252 -6.82 -0.63 -0.25
N ALA A 253 -7.07 -0.07 -1.44
CA ALA A 253 -7.47 1.32 -1.64
C ALA A 253 -9.00 1.51 -1.82
N ARG A 254 -9.78 0.42 -1.81
CA ARG A 254 -11.25 0.49 -1.90
C ARG A 254 -11.88 1.11 -0.65
N GLY A 255 -13.05 1.72 -0.82
CA GLY A 255 -13.77 2.39 0.28
C GLY A 255 -13.29 3.81 0.61
N HIS A 256 -12.26 4.32 -0.08
CA HIS A 256 -11.73 5.68 0.08
C HIS A 256 -12.25 6.68 -0.98
N GLY A 257 -13.24 6.28 -1.78
CA GLY A 257 -13.85 7.15 -2.80
C GLY A 257 -13.03 7.31 -4.08
N ILE A 258 -11.94 6.53 -4.27
CA ILE A 258 -11.06 6.62 -5.45
C ILE A 258 -11.83 6.37 -6.75
N GLY A 259 -12.69 5.35 -6.77
CA GLY A 259 -13.48 5.04 -7.97
C GLY A 259 -14.43 6.18 -8.37
N ASP A 260 -15.04 6.84 -7.39
CA ASP A 260 -15.89 8.03 -7.65
C ASP A 260 -15.06 9.21 -8.18
N GLN A 261 -13.87 9.46 -7.63
CA GLN A 261 -12.95 10.50 -8.11
C GLN A 261 -12.51 10.26 -9.56
N LEU A 262 -12.13 9.01 -9.89
CA LEU A 262 -11.73 8.62 -11.24
C LEU A 262 -12.87 8.80 -12.25
N VAL A 263 -14.08 8.35 -11.91
CA VAL A 263 -15.23 8.52 -12.79
C VAL A 263 -15.62 10.00 -12.92
N THR A 264 -15.53 10.79 -11.82
CA THR A 264 -15.73 12.26 -11.87
C THR A 264 -14.77 12.89 -12.87
N ALA A 265 -13.46 12.62 -12.75
CA ALA A 265 -12.44 13.18 -13.64
C ALA A 265 -12.69 12.80 -15.12
N CYS A 266 -13.10 11.55 -15.37
CA CYS A 266 -13.45 11.08 -16.72
C CYS A 266 -14.67 11.84 -17.29
N VAL A 267 -15.73 12.02 -16.49
CA VAL A 267 -16.95 12.74 -16.90
C VAL A 267 -16.66 14.21 -17.15
N GLU A 268 -15.91 14.88 -16.28
CA GLU A 268 -15.53 16.29 -16.42
C GLU A 268 -14.68 16.52 -17.66
N PHE A 269 -13.70 15.64 -17.91
CA PHE A 269 -12.89 15.68 -19.10
C PHE A 269 -13.74 15.50 -20.36
N ALA A 270 -14.60 14.49 -20.42
CA ALA A 270 -15.45 14.24 -21.58
C ALA A 270 -16.35 15.46 -21.89
N ARG A 271 -16.86 16.13 -20.87
CA ARG A 271 -17.59 17.41 -21.04
C ARG A 271 -16.71 18.51 -21.61
N SER A 272 -15.54 18.72 -21.04
CA SER A 272 -14.59 19.76 -21.47
C SER A 272 -14.05 19.53 -22.88
N ALA A 273 -13.91 18.28 -23.30
CA ALA A 273 -13.51 17.86 -24.65
C ALA A 273 -14.66 18.00 -25.68
N GLY A 274 -15.88 18.40 -25.25
CA GLY A 274 -17.01 18.66 -26.14
C GLY A 274 -17.78 17.40 -26.55
N TYR A 275 -17.61 16.28 -25.86
CA TYR A 275 -18.41 15.09 -26.09
C TYR A 275 -19.87 15.30 -25.67
N ARG A 276 -20.80 14.73 -26.43
CA ARG A 276 -22.24 14.81 -26.14
C ARG A 276 -22.70 13.66 -25.25
N GLU A 277 -21.97 12.55 -25.26
CA GLU A 277 -22.30 11.33 -24.55
C GLU A 277 -21.04 10.63 -24.07
N LEU A 278 -21.11 10.01 -22.91
CA LEU A 278 -20.09 9.08 -22.40
C LEU A 278 -20.71 7.69 -22.24
N THR A 279 -20.12 6.71 -22.89
CA THR A 279 -20.53 5.31 -22.84
C THR A 279 -19.56 4.48 -22.02
N LEU A 280 -20.00 3.32 -21.56
CA LEU A 280 -19.12 2.26 -21.04
C LEU A 280 -19.79 0.90 -21.27
N TRP A 281 -18.93 -0.11 -21.30
CA TRP A 281 -19.35 -1.51 -21.27
C TRP A 281 -18.74 -2.18 -20.05
N THR A 282 -19.53 -2.99 -19.34
CA THR A 282 -19.14 -3.70 -18.12
C THR A 282 -19.82 -5.06 -18.04
N ASN A 283 -19.54 -5.84 -17.00
CA ASN A 283 -20.24 -7.08 -16.72
C ASN A 283 -21.06 -6.99 -15.42
N ASP A 284 -22.12 -7.76 -15.35
CA ASP A 284 -23.07 -7.82 -14.23
C ASP A 284 -22.40 -8.14 -12.89
N VAL A 285 -21.37 -8.98 -12.89
CA VAL A 285 -20.59 -9.36 -11.69
C VAL A 285 -19.82 -8.20 -11.05
N LEU A 286 -19.62 -7.09 -11.76
CA LEU A 286 -18.87 -5.92 -11.29
C LEU A 286 -19.76 -4.95 -10.51
N GLU A 287 -20.38 -5.42 -9.43
CA GLU A 287 -21.39 -4.68 -8.66
C GLU A 287 -20.91 -3.32 -8.14
N SER A 288 -19.67 -3.27 -7.62
CA SER A 288 -19.09 -2.03 -7.09
C SER A 288 -18.96 -0.95 -8.16
N ALA A 289 -18.47 -1.30 -9.35
CA ALA A 289 -18.34 -0.39 -10.48
C ALA A 289 -19.71 0.10 -10.97
N ARG A 290 -20.69 -0.82 -11.10
CA ARG A 290 -22.07 -0.50 -11.46
C ARG A 290 -22.71 0.48 -10.47
N GLY A 291 -22.42 0.32 -9.16
CA GLY A 291 -22.86 1.26 -8.13
C GLY A 291 -22.29 2.67 -8.34
N ILE A 292 -21.02 2.79 -8.74
CA ILE A 292 -20.40 4.08 -9.07
C ILE A 292 -21.09 4.69 -10.31
N TYR A 293 -21.24 3.93 -11.38
CA TYR A 293 -21.86 4.43 -12.62
C TYR A 293 -23.27 4.97 -12.36
N LYS A 294 -24.11 4.26 -11.60
CA LYS A 294 -25.44 4.74 -11.21
C LYS A 294 -25.39 6.07 -10.46
N ARG A 295 -24.48 6.24 -9.50
CA ARG A 295 -24.32 7.50 -8.76
C ARG A 295 -23.93 8.67 -9.65
N HIS A 296 -23.16 8.41 -10.71
CA HIS A 296 -22.77 9.41 -11.70
C HIS A 296 -23.82 9.66 -12.80
N GLY A 297 -24.98 9.01 -12.72
CA GLY A 297 -26.09 9.23 -13.63
C GLY A 297 -26.04 8.41 -14.92
N PHE A 298 -25.16 7.41 -15.01
CA PHE A 298 -25.22 6.48 -16.14
C PHE A 298 -26.49 5.64 -16.06
N VAL A 299 -27.09 5.40 -17.22
CA VAL A 299 -28.27 4.58 -17.40
C VAL A 299 -27.91 3.32 -18.17
N LEU A 300 -28.37 2.17 -17.69
CA LEU A 300 -28.27 0.89 -18.39
C LEU A 300 -29.16 0.92 -19.62
N VAL A 301 -28.60 0.65 -20.80
CA VAL A 301 -29.34 0.70 -22.08
C VAL A 301 -29.48 -0.65 -22.76
N ALA A 302 -28.56 -1.59 -22.49
CA ALA A 302 -28.66 -2.95 -23.03
C ALA A 302 -27.93 -3.95 -22.10
N GLU A 303 -28.44 -5.19 -22.12
CA GLU A 303 -27.80 -6.34 -21.49
C GLU A 303 -27.77 -7.50 -22.48
N LYS A 304 -26.69 -8.24 -22.50
CA LYS A 304 -26.55 -9.41 -23.38
C LYS A 304 -25.71 -10.50 -22.68
N PRO A 305 -26.28 -11.71 -22.51
CA PRO A 305 -25.49 -12.87 -22.10
C PRO A 305 -24.39 -13.19 -23.10
N HIS A 306 -23.22 -13.51 -22.63
CA HIS A 306 -22.09 -13.92 -23.44
C HIS A 306 -21.15 -14.84 -22.67
N ARG A 307 -20.32 -15.57 -23.39
CA ARG A 307 -19.22 -16.33 -22.82
C ARG A 307 -17.91 -15.71 -23.24
N SER A 308 -17.18 -15.17 -22.28
CA SER A 308 -15.86 -14.55 -22.50
C SER A 308 -14.99 -14.73 -21.27
N PHE A 309 -13.69 -14.62 -21.45
CA PHE A 309 -12.71 -14.72 -20.34
C PHE A 309 -12.78 -16.06 -19.60
N GLY A 310 -13.28 -17.11 -20.25
CA GLY A 310 -13.43 -18.44 -19.67
C GLY A 310 -14.69 -18.69 -18.85
N VAL A 311 -15.56 -17.69 -18.66
CA VAL A 311 -16.77 -17.76 -17.83
C VAL A 311 -18.02 -17.23 -18.55
N ASP A 312 -19.20 -17.58 -18.05
CA ASP A 312 -20.47 -17.05 -18.53
C ASP A 312 -20.77 -15.73 -17.80
N LEU A 313 -21.12 -14.67 -18.53
CA LEU A 313 -21.29 -13.30 -18.07
C LEU A 313 -22.51 -12.64 -18.71
N VAL A 314 -22.98 -11.55 -18.12
CA VAL A 314 -23.94 -10.64 -18.76
C VAL A 314 -23.28 -9.29 -19.00
N GLY A 315 -22.93 -9.04 -20.27
CA GLY A 315 -22.41 -7.74 -20.69
C GLY A 315 -23.48 -6.65 -20.61
N GLN A 316 -23.11 -5.48 -20.16
CA GLN A 316 -24.00 -4.35 -19.96
C GLN A 316 -23.43 -3.11 -20.63
N ASP A 317 -24.25 -2.47 -21.47
CA ASP A 317 -23.96 -1.17 -22.06
C ASP A 317 -24.64 -0.07 -21.24
N TRP A 318 -23.86 0.93 -20.84
CA TRP A 318 -24.32 2.05 -20.05
C TRP A 318 -24.02 3.37 -20.76
N ARG A 319 -24.89 4.38 -20.61
CA ARG A 319 -24.77 5.70 -21.24
C ARG A 319 -25.01 6.82 -20.25
N LEU A 320 -24.27 7.92 -20.41
CA LEU A 320 -24.44 9.18 -19.71
C LEU A 320 -24.48 10.33 -20.72
N PRO A 321 -25.63 10.99 -20.93
CA PRO A 321 -25.71 12.24 -21.68
C PRO A 321 -24.91 13.34 -20.96
N LEU A 322 -24.07 14.07 -21.72
CA LEU A 322 -23.17 15.11 -21.18
C LEU A 322 -23.68 16.53 -21.39
N HIS A 323 -24.95 16.70 -21.80
CA HIS A 323 -25.52 18.02 -22.03
C HIS A 323 -25.43 18.89 -20.78
N GLU A 324 -25.24 20.21 -21.01
CA GLU A 324 -25.24 21.23 -19.98
C GLU A 324 -26.49 21.11 -19.11
N ARG A 325 -26.32 21.20 -17.79
CA ARG A 325 -27.44 21.51 -16.91
C ARG A 325 -27.98 22.87 -17.37
N PRO A 326 -29.27 23.02 -17.66
CA PRO A 326 -29.82 24.35 -17.79
C PRO A 326 -29.52 25.09 -16.49
N ALA A 327 -29.04 26.34 -16.64
CA ALA A 327 -28.66 27.26 -15.59
C ALA A 327 -29.85 27.55 -14.64
#